data_98a4e0eb126fbf8001a63836e580d86b
#
_entry.id   98a4e0eb126fbf8001a63836e580d86b
#
_cell.length_a   1.000
_cell.length_b   1.000
_cell.length_c   1.000
_cell.angle_alpha   90.00
_cell.angle_beta   90.00
_cell.angle_gamma   90.00
#
_symmetry.space_group_name_H-M   'P 1'
#
loop_
_entity.id
_entity.type
_entity.pdbx_description
1 polymer ?
#
loop_
_entity_poly.entity_id
_entity_poly.type
_entity_poly.pdbx_seq_one_letter_code
_entity_poly.pdbx_strand_id
1 'polypeptide(L)'
;MCILCFVKGSTILKLSYLCRMKFGVVVFPGSNCDEDLIHCLQQTTQQEVVRLWHKDHDLQGCDMIFLPGGFSYGDYLRSGAIARFSPIMQNVIAFANNGGFVMGICNGFQILCEAGLLPGALIRNTNMKFTCDNVYLKTTSVNSLVTNSLDTNQALKIPIAHGEGRYYADEATLKALNDNDQILFKYCDAAGNITPESNPNGSLQNIAGVTNSTRNVFGMMPHPERAASMEVFNTDGLGLFESIMKSAKVPA
;
A
#
# COMPACT_ATOMS: atom_id res chain seq x y z
N MET A 1 23.87 -6.45 -12.00
CA MET A 1 25.29 -6.26 -12.44
C MET A 1 25.90 -5.19 -11.54
N CYS A 2 26.74 -5.59 -10.58
CA CYS A 2 27.35 -4.66 -9.61
C CYS A 2 28.52 -3.92 -10.25
N ILE A 3 28.48 -2.60 -10.25
CA ILE A 3 29.61 -1.76 -10.70
C ILE A 3 30.48 -1.45 -9.48
N LEU A 4 31.70 -1.97 -9.45
CA LEU A 4 32.74 -1.61 -8.49
C LEU A 4 33.47 -0.33 -8.97
N CYS A 5 33.34 0.77 -8.22
CA CYS A 5 34.21 1.93 -8.39
C CYS A 5 35.32 1.88 -7.33
N PHE A 6 36.57 1.79 -7.77
CA PHE A 6 37.74 1.92 -6.89
C PHE A 6 38.18 3.37 -6.79
N VAL A 7 38.25 3.92 -5.57
CA VAL A 7 38.95 5.16 -5.27
C VAL A 7 40.11 4.85 -4.33
N LYS A 8 41.35 5.18 -4.76
CA LYS A 8 42.58 5.09 -3.94
C LYS A 8 42.60 6.23 -2.94
N GLY A 9 42.64 5.92 -1.64
CA GLY A 9 42.85 6.88 -0.56
C GLY A 9 42.22 6.36 0.74
N SER A 10 43.04 6.19 1.77
CA SER A 10 42.72 5.57 3.05
C SER A 10 41.62 6.29 3.83
N THR A 11 40.41 5.98 3.55
CA THR A 11 39.24 6.07 4.43
C THR A 11 38.27 5.01 3.90
N ILE A 12 38.02 3.96 4.68
CA ILE A 12 37.03 2.93 4.33
C ILE A 12 35.66 3.60 4.46
N LEU A 13 35.22 4.27 3.40
CA LEU A 13 33.82 4.56 3.19
C LEU A 13 33.13 3.20 3.06
N LYS A 14 32.33 2.81 4.06
CA LYS A 14 31.35 1.74 3.90
C LYS A 14 30.49 2.10 2.69
N LEU A 15 30.83 1.53 1.53
CA LEU A 15 29.93 1.54 0.36
C LEU A 15 28.71 0.74 0.80
N SER A 16 27.66 1.43 1.23
CA SER A 16 26.35 0.83 1.33
C SER A 16 25.96 0.42 -0.08
N TYR A 17 25.88 -0.89 -0.33
CA TYR A 17 25.26 -1.40 -1.54
C TYR A 17 23.83 -0.87 -1.59
N LEU A 18 23.60 0.16 -2.39
CA LEU A 18 22.26 0.59 -2.74
C LEU A 18 21.67 -0.52 -3.62
N CYS A 19 20.88 -1.40 -3.03
CA CYS A 19 20.06 -2.31 -3.79
C CYS A 19 19.15 -1.46 -4.67
N ARG A 20 19.35 -1.51 -5.99
CA ARG A 20 18.46 -0.82 -6.93
C ARG A 20 17.20 -1.62 -7.04
N MET A 21 16.08 -1.02 -6.66
CA MET A 21 14.74 -1.53 -6.90
C MET A 21 14.12 -0.79 -8.08
N LYS A 22 13.27 -1.49 -8.80
CA LYS A 22 12.42 -0.92 -9.84
C LYS A 22 10.96 -1.07 -9.42
N PHE A 23 10.28 0.05 -9.29
CA PHE A 23 8.87 0.10 -8.91
C PHE A 23 7.98 0.29 -10.13
N GLY A 24 6.90 -0.50 -10.21
CA GLY A 24 5.87 -0.34 -11.23
C GLY A 24 4.58 0.22 -10.63
N VAL A 25 4.06 1.31 -11.17
CA VAL A 25 2.75 1.84 -10.81
C VAL A 25 1.77 1.57 -11.95
N VAL A 26 0.72 0.81 -11.67
CA VAL A 26 -0.29 0.48 -12.68
C VAL A 26 -1.20 1.67 -12.90
N VAL A 27 -1.36 2.07 -14.16
CA VAL A 27 -2.23 3.18 -14.56
C VAL A 27 -3.49 2.64 -15.23
N PHE A 28 -4.63 2.81 -14.56
CA PHE A 28 -5.95 2.50 -15.09
C PHE A 28 -6.65 3.77 -15.57
N PRO A 29 -7.62 3.68 -16.48
CA PRO A 29 -8.51 4.81 -16.76
C PRO A 29 -9.21 5.25 -15.47
N GLY A 30 -9.00 6.49 -15.04
CA GLY A 30 -9.57 7.06 -13.80
C GLY A 30 -8.78 6.80 -12.52
N SER A 31 -7.57 6.19 -12.56
CA SER A 31 -6.67 6.16 -11.41
C SER A 31 -5.98 7.51 -11.25
N ASN A 32 -6.67 8.48 -10.69
CA ASN A 32 -6.22 9.87 -10.59
C ASN A 32 -5.27 10.14 -9.41
N CYS A 33 -4.83 9.12 -8.68
CA CYS A 33 -3.80 9.20 -7.63
C CYS A 33 -2.47 8.56 -8.07
N ASP A 34 -2.34 8.15 -9.33
CA ASP A 34 -1.15 7.51 -9.88
C ASP A 34 0.05 8.45 -9.90
N GLU A 35 -0.14 9.70 -10.32
CA GLU A 35 0.93 10.71 -10.35
C GLU A 35 1.40 11.08 -8.94
N ASP A 36 0.50 11.22 -7.97
CA ASP A 36 0.85 11.46 -6.56
C ASP A 36 1.74 10.33 -6.03
N LEU A 37 1.37 9.07 -6.32
CA LEU A 37 2.12 7.90 -5.88
C LEU A 37 3.49 7.80 -6.58
N ILE A 38 3.54 8.03 -7.90
CA ILE A 38 4.79 8.02 -8.67
C ILE A 38 5.74 9.07 -8.12
N HIS A 39 5.26 10.30 -7.94
CA HIS A 39 6.05 11.40 -7.39
C HIS A 39 6.56 11.06 -5.98
N CYS A 40 5.69 10.58 -5.11
CA CYS A 40 6.05 10.16 -3.76
C CYS A 40 7.15 9.08 -3.78
N LEU A 41 6.99 8.01 -4.56
CA LEU A 41 7.98 6.95 -4.67
C LEU A 41 9.34 7.46 -5.18
N GLN A 42 9.34 8.32 -6.21
CA GLN A 42 10.57 8.92 -6.74
C GLN A 42 11.29 9.76 -5.70
N GLN A 43 10.56 10.61 -4.97
CA GLN A 43 11.13 11.53 -3.99
C GLN A 43 11.63 10.79 -2.73
N THR A 44 10.85 9.83 -2.23
CA THR A 44 11.16 9.18 -0.95
C THR A 44 12.17 8.05 -1.07
N THR A 45 12.18 7.34 -2.21
CA THR A 45 13.01 6.14 -2.38
C THR A 45 14.25 6.36 -3.24
N GLN A 46 14.24 7.38 -4.10
CA GLN A 46 15.29 7.65 -5.09
C GLN A 46 15.54 6.44 -6.04
N GLN A 47 14.49 5.65 -6.28
CA GLN A 47 14.54 4.46 -7.14
C GLN A 47 13.88 4.73 -8.49
N GLU A 48 14.09 3.81 -9.43
CA GLU A 48 13.41 3.83 -10.72
C GLU A 48 11.91 3.53 -10.54
N VAL A 49 11.05 4.40 -11.06
CA VAL A 49 9.59 4.21 -11.03
C VAL A 49 9.07 4.27 -12.46
N VAL A 50 8.38 3.21 -12.89
CA VAL A 50 7.80 3.11 -14.24
C VAL A 50 6.28 3.05 -14.18
N ARG A 51 5.65 3.61 -15.21
CA ARG A 51 4.20 3.48 -15.42
C ARG A 51 3.91 2.19 -16.17
N LEU A 52 2.99 1.39 -15.64
CA LEU A 52 2.52 0.15 -16.27
C LEU A 52 1.09 0.39 -16.77
N TRP A 53 0.92 0.46 -18.07
CA TRP A 53 -0.40 0.74 -18.64
C TRP A 53 -1.31 -0.48 -18.53
N HIS A 54 -2.56 -0.27 -18.12
CA HIS A 54 -3.52 -1.35 -17.82
C HIS A 54 -3.75 -2.35 -18.97
N LYS A 55 -3.49 -1.96 -20.24
CA LYS A 55 -3.62 -2.84 -21.41
C LYS A 55 -2.37 -3.65 -21.70
N ASP A 56 -1.24 -3.32 -21.09
CA ASP A 56 0.01 -4.04 -21.30
C ASP A 56 0.00 -5.37 -20.55
N HIS A 57 0.93 -6.26 -20.93
CA HIS A 57 1.17 -7.54 -20.25
C HIS A 57 2.56 -7.60 -19.61
N ASP A 58 3.42 -6.62 -19.86
CA ASP A 58 4.79 -6.60 -19.36
C ASP A 58 4.90 -5.77 -18.07
N LEU A 59 5.39 -6.39 -17.00
CA LEU A 59 5.72 -5.72 -15.74
C LEU A 59 7.10 -5.05 -15.77
N GLN A 60 7.78 -5.06 -16.93
CA GLN A 60 9.05 -4.37 -17.19
C GLN A 60 10.16 -4.69 -16.19
N GLY A 61 10.15 -5.91 -15.61
CA GLY A 61 11.14 -6.34 -14.64
C GLY A 61 11.09 -5.59 -13.31
N CYS A 62 9.91 -5.12 -12.90
CA CYS A 62 9.74 -4.46 -11.62
C CYS A 62 9.89 -5.43 -10.45
N ASP A 63 10.51 -4.96 -9.36
CA ASP A 63 10.69 -5.71 -8.11
C ASP A 63 9.47 -5.59 -7.18
N MET A 64 8.70 -4.50 -7.32
CA MET A 64 7.46 -4.26 -6.57
C MET A 64 6.45 -3.53 -7.45
N ILE A 65 5.18 -3.93 -7.33
CA ILE A 65 4.06 -3.33 -8.07
C ILE A 65 3.14 -2.58 -7.13
N PHE A 66 2.71 -1.39 -7.56
CA PHE A 66 1.75 -0.57 -6.84
C PHE A 66 0.47 -0.40 -7.67
N LEU A 67 -0.67 -0.57 -7.01
CA LEU A 67 -1.98 -0.20 -7.54
C LEU A 67 -2.42 1.08 -6.85
N PRO A 68 -2.51 2.21 -7.56
CA PRO A 68 -2.82 3.51 -6.96
C PRO A 68 -4.28 3.64 -6.58
N GLY A 69 -4.59 4.71 -5.85
CA GLY A 69 -5.94 5.17 -5.60
C GLY A 69 -6.59 5.81 -6.84
N GLY A 70 -7.84 6.16 -6.69
CA GLY A 70 -8.64 6.81 -7.72
C GLY A 70 -9.98 6.13 -7.93
N PHE A 71 -10.50 6.21 -9.16
CA PHE A 71 -11.79 5.66 -9.58
C PHE A 71 -11.59 4.85 -10.87
N SER A 72 -10.87 3.72 -10.76
CA SER A 72 -10.54 2.90 -11.93
C SER A 72 -11.80 2.50 -12.71
N TYR A 73 -11.81 2.82 -14.02
CA TYR A 73 -12.97 2.67 -14.90
C TYR A 73 -14.25 3.35 -14.40
N GLY A 74 -14.11 4.43 -13.59
CA GLY A 74 -15.25 5.20 -13.05
C GLY A 74 -16.05 4.47 -11.98
N ASP A 75 -15.47 3.42 -11.35
CA ASP A 75 -16.12 2.57 -10.35
C ASP A 75 -17.47 1.98 -10.78
N TYR A 76 -17.67 1.78 -12.10
CA TYR A 76 -18.85 1.11 -12.61
C TYR A 76 -18.96 -0.30 -12.05
N LEU A 77 -20.17 -0.73 -11.68
CA LEU A 77 -20.55 -1.91 -10.92
C LEU A 77 -20.23 -1.76 -9.44
N ARG A 78 -18.97 -1.71 -9.07
CA ARG A 78 -18.39 -1.37 -7.77
C ARG A 78 -16.90 -1.09 -7.93
N SER A 79 -16.33 -0.42 -6.94
CA SER A 79 -14.91 -0.01 -6.97
C SER A 79 -13.97 -1.20 -7.16
N GLY A 80 -13.09 -1.10 -8.16
CA GLY A 80 -12.11 -2.14 -8.49
C GLY A 80 -12.61 -3.33 -9.34
N ALA A 81 -13.93 -3.52 -9.46
CA ALA A 81 -14.50 -4.73 -10.07
C ALA A 81 -14.15 -4.90 -11.56
N ILE A 82 -14.06 -3.82 -12.32
CA ILE A 82 -13.67 -3.88 -13.74
C ILE A 82 -12.15 -3.95 -13.87
N ALA A 83 -11.42 -3.19 -13.06
CA ALA A 83 -9.96 -3.10 -13.13
C ALA A 83 -9.29 -4.46 -12.98
N ARG A 84 -9.82 -5.36 -12.14
CA ARG A 84 -9.28 -6.71 -11.95
C ARG A 84 -9.17 -7.53 -13.25
N PHE A 85 -9.97 -7.20 -14.28
CA PHE A 85 -9.97 -7.89 -15.58
C PHE A 85 -9.04 -7.23 -16.61
N SER A 86 -8.36 -6.15 -16.25
CA SER A 86 -7.37 -5.52 -17.15
C SER A 86 -6.27 -6.50 -17.52
N PRO A 87 -5.74 -6.46 -18.76
CA PRO A 87 -4.66 -7.34 -19.21
C PRO A 87 -3.49 -7.41 -18.24
N ILE A 88 -2.99 -6.26 -17.77
CA ILE A 88 -1.87 -6.18 -16.82
C ILE A 88 -2.14 -6.96 -15.53
N MET A 89 -3.38 -7.02 -15.06
CA MET A 89 -3.73 -7.67 -13.80
C MET A 89 -3.52 -9.19 -13.83
N GLN A 90 -3.56 -9.82 -15.01
CA GLN A 90 -3.20 -11.24 -15.14
C GLN A 90 -1.73 -11.46 -14.72
N ASN A 91 -0.85 -10.56 -15.15
CA ASN A 91 0.58 -10.60 -14.84
C ASN A 91 0.86 -10.17 -13.39
N VAL A 92 0.13 -9.17 -12.87
CA VAL A 92 0.20 -8.77 -11.45
C VAL A 92 -0.21 -9.92 -10.53
N ILE A 93 -1.30 -10.64 -10.86
CA ILE A 93 -1.75 -11.80 -10.09
C ILE A 93 -0.70 -12.92 -10.14
N ALA A 94 -0.16 -13.22 -11.32
CA ALA A 94 0.89 -14.22 -11.47
C ALA A 94 2.17 -13.82 -10.71
N PHE A 95 2.57 -12.56 -10.79
CA PHE A 95 3.70 -11.98 -10.05
C PHE A 95 3.52 -12.14 -8.53
N ALA A 96 2.36 -11.76 -8.00
CA ALA A 96 2.05 -11.89 -6.58
C ALA A 96 2.06 -13.36 -6.11
N ASN A 97 1.46 -14.27 -6.90
CA ASN A 97 1.42 -15.69 -6.57
C ASN A 97 2.82 -16.36 -6.61
N ASN A 98 3.77 -15.76 -7.35
CA ASN A 98 5.17 -16.18 -7.36
C ASN A 98 6.02 -15.47 -6.29
N GLY A 99 5.40 -14.79 -5.32
CA GLY A 99 6.08 -14.14 -4.20
C GLY A 99 6.50 -12.69 -4.46
N GLY A 100 6.14 -12.12 -5.62
CA GLY A 100 6.39 -10.71 -5.92
C GLY A 100 5.59 -9.78 -5.01
N PHE A 101 6.16 -8.63 -4.65
CA PHE A 101 5.54 -7.68 -3.73
C PHE A 101 4.56 -6.76 -4.46
N VAL A 102 3.33 -6.69 -3.95
CA VAL A 102 2.26 -5.84 -4.49
C VAL A 102 1.62 -5.02 -3.38
N MET A 103 1.45 -3.73 -3.59
CA MET A 103 0.76 -2.83 -2.67
C MET A 103 -0.40 -2.12 -3.36
N GLY A 104 -1.60 -2.17 -2.77
CA GLY A 104 -2.77 -1.43 -3.21
C GLY A 104 -3.17 -0.33 -2.23
N ILE A 105 -3.36 0.88 -2.73
CA ILE A 105 -3.77 2.04 -1.95
C ILE A 105 -5.18 2.45 -2.37
N CYS A 106 -6.11 2.58 -1.43
CA CYS A 106 -7.50 2.99 -1.66
C CYS A 106 -8.16 2.13 -2.76
N ASN A 107 -8.38 2.66 -3.94
CA ASN A 107 -8.92 1.89 -5.09
C ASN A 107 -8.03 0.70 -5.45
N GLY A 108 -6.71 0.80 -5.32
CA GLY A 108 -5.79 -0.32 -5.48
C GLY A 108 -6.05 -1.45 -4.49
N PHE A 109 -6.38 -1.14 -3.23
CA PHE A 109 -6.77 -2.15 -2.25
C PHE A 109 -8.09 -2.84 -2.62
N GLN A 110 -9.07 -2.08 -3.11
CA GLN A 110 -10.32 -2.63 -3.63
C GLN A 110 -10.06 -3.61 -4.77
N ILE A 111 -9.19 -3.24 -5.73
CA ILE A 111 -8.79 -4.11 -6.85
C ILE A 111 -8.13 -5.40 -6.35
N LEU A 112 -7.25 -5.34 -5.35
CA LEU A 112 -6.59 -6.52 -4.79
C LEU A 112 -7.57 -7.48 -4.12
N CYS A 113 -8.58 -6.97 -3.41
CA CYS A 113 -9.67 -7.79 -2.87
C CYS A 113 -10.51 -8.41 -3.99
N GLU A 114 -10.90 -7.63 -5.02
CA GLU A 114 -11.65 -8.13 -6.16
C GLU A 114 -10.87 -9.18 -6.98
N ALA A 115 -9.54 -9.07 -7.02
CA ALA A 115 -8.67 -10.04 -7.67
C ALA A 115 -8.40 -11.31 -6.82
N GLY A 116 -8.90 -11.35 -5.57
CA GLY A 116 -8.67 -12.47 -4.65
C GLY A 116 -7.24 -12.56 -4.11
N LEU A 117 -6.45 -11.49 -4.25
CA LEU A 117 -5.08 -11.42 -3.71
C LEU A 117 -5.05 -11.01 -2.24
N LEU A 118 -6.09 -10.35 -1.76
CA LEU A 118 -6.29 -10.02 -0.35
C LEU A 118 -7.63 -10.56 0.14
N PRO A 119 -7.72 -11.01 1.40
CA PRO A 119 -8.97 -11.48 1.98
C PRO A 119 -9.94 -10.33 2.26
N GLY A 120 -11.24 -10.64 2.28
CA GLY A 120 -12.30 -9.68 2.56
C GLY A 120 -12.71 -8.86 1.34
N ALA A 121 -13.44 -7.78 1.58
CA ALA A 121 -13.96 -6.87 0.56
C ALA A 121 -14.06 -5.45 1.11
N LEU A 122 -14.00 -4.45 0.22
CA LEU A 122 -14.31 -3.07 0.53
C LEU A 122 -15.73 -2.77 0.05
N ILE A 123 -16.57 -2.30 0.95
CA ILE A 123 -17.97 -2.02 0.68
C ILE A 123 -18.31 -0.57 1.04
N ARG A 124 -19.54 -0.17 0.77
CA ARG A 124 -20.01 1.20 1.00
C ARG A 124 -19.87 1.61 2.47
N ASN A 125 -19.39 2.84 2.69
CA ASN A 125 -19.31 3.46 4.03
C ASN A 125 -20.68 3.41 4.71
N THR A 126 -20.71 3.16 6.02
CA THR A 126 -21.98 3.07 6.78
C THR A 126 -22.81 4.35 6.75
N ASN A 127 -22.17 5.51 6.63
CA ASN A 127 -22.83 6.81 6.51
C ASN A 127 -23.37 7.09 5.09
N MET A 128 -23.14 6.20 4.14
CA MET A 128 -23.54 6.31 2.71
C MET A 128 -22.94 7.53 1.98
N LYS A 129 -21.90 8.16 2.56
CA LYS A 129 -21.26 9.35 2.01
C LYS A 129 -19.84 9.05 1.55
N PHE A 130 -19.36 9.87 0.60
CA PHE A 130 -17.94 9.99 0.31
C PHE A 130 -17.28 10.74 1.49
N THR A 131 -16.26 10.14 2.09
CA THR A 131 -15.52 10.71 3.22
C THR A 131 -14.14 11.12 2.74
N CYS A 132 -13.83 12.41 2.89
CA CYS A 132 -12.50 12.97 2.63
C CYS A 132 -12.06 13.68 3.90
N ASP A 133 -11.12 13.07 4.63
CA ASP A 133 -10.67 13.54 5.95
C ASP A 133 -9.28 13.02 6.28
N ASN A 134 -8.64 13.59 7.29
CA ASN A 134 -7.45 13.05 7.90
C ASN A 134 -7.83 12.15 9.08
N VAL A 135 -7.42 10.90 9.02
CA VAL A 135 -7.66 9.91 10.07
C VAL A 135 -6.37 9.51 10.75
N TYR A 136 -6.45 8.93 11.93
CA TYR A 136 -5.30 8.36 12.60
C TYR A 136 -5.28 6.85 12.47
N LEU A 137 -4.08 6.30 12.26
CA LEU A 137 -3.83 4.87 12.11
C LEU A 137 -2.90 4.38 13.21
N LYS A 138 -3.25 3.28 13.82
CA LYS A 138 -2.35 2.50 14.67
C LYS A 138 -1.75 1.36 13.85
N THR A 139 -0.41 1.25 13.86
CA THR A 139 0.29 0.07 13.37
C THR A 139 0.04 -1.07 14.35
N THR A 140 -0.59 -2.15 13.89
CA THR A 140 -0.95 -3.30 14.74
C THR A 140 -0.04 -4.50 14.50
N SER A 141 0.65 -4.56 13.36
CA SER A 141 1.67 -5.57 13.07
C SER A 141 2.89 -4.90 12.42
N VAL A 142 4.07 -5.23 12.88
CA VAL A 142 5.37 -4.84 12.26
C VAL A 142 5.98 -5.98 11.44
N ASN A 143 5.29 -7.09 11.32
CA ASN A 143 5.73 -8.27 10.59
C ASN A 143 5.37 -8.18 9.10
N SER A 144 5.78 -7.10 8.45
CA SER A 144 5.50 -6.84 7.02
C SER A 144 6.54 -5.89 6.43
N LEU A 145 6.74 -6.00 5.11
CA LEU A 145 7.65 -5.13 4.35
C LEU A 145 7.33 -3.64 4.55
N VAL A 146 6.06 -3.28 4.67
CA VAL A 146 5.62 -1.88 4.76
C VAL A 146 5.54 -1.34 6.18
N THR A 147 5.68 -2.18 7.21
CA THR A 147 5.47 -1.79 8.62
C THR A 147 6.65 -2.08 9.54
N ASN A 148 7.65 -2.84 9.10
CA ASN A 148 8.73 -3.35 9.95
C ASN A 148 9.63 -2.29 10.61
N SER A 149 9.54 -1.03 10.17
CA SER A 149 10.29 0.10 10.73
C SER A 149 9.39 1.11 11.43
N LEU A 150 8.08 0.86 11.51
CA LEU A 150 7.14 1.78 12.14
C LEU A 150 7.13 1.60 13.66
N ASP A 151 6.93 2.71 14.37
CA ASP A 151 6.68 2.69 15.81
C ASP A 151 5.20 2.36 16.07
N THR A 152 4.95 1.25 16.75
CA THR A 152 3.60 0.82 17.13
C THR A 152 2.93 1.72 18.18
N ASN A 153 3.69 2.60 18.84
CA ASN A 153 3.17 3.55 19.83
C ASN A 153 2.75 4.89 19.20
N GLN A 154 3.18 5.15 17.96
CA GLN A 154 2.83 6.37 17.24
C GLN A 154 1.53 6.18 16.45
N ALA A 155 0.58 7.11 16.61
CA ALA A 155 -0.56 7.25 15.74
C ALA A 155 -0.14 8.04 14.48
N LEU A 156 -0.37 7.47 13.30
CA LEU A 156 -0.02 8.08 12.02
C LEU A 156 -1.23 8.84 11.46
N LYS A 157 -1.11 10.11 11.18
CA LYS A 157 -2.16 10.93 10.57
C LYS A 157 -2.10 10.82 9.06
N ILE A 158 -3.02 10.07 8.44
CA ILE A 158 -3.03 9.79 7.00
C ILE A 158 -4.38 10.17 6.40
N PRO A 159 -4.45 10.84 5.23
CA PRO A 159 -5.72 11.19 4.60
C PRO A 159 -6.43 9.98 4.00
N ILE A 160 -7.77 10.04 4.01
CA ILE A 160 -8.68 9.14 3.29
C ILE A 160 -9.55 9.93 2.31
N ALA A 161 -9.96 9.30 1.19
CA ALA A 161 -10.88 9.88 0.22
C ALA A 161 -11.65 8.75 -0.48
N HIS A 162 -12.79 8.31 0.07
CA HIS A 162 -13.52 7.15 -0.46
C HIS A 162 -15.01 7.13 -0.07
N GLY A 163 -15.84 6.53 -0.94
CA GLY A 163 -17.24 6.18 -0.66
C GLY A 163 -17.44 4.71 -0.29
N GLU A 164 -16.48 3.85 -0.68
CA GLU A 164 -16.47 2.39 -0.49
C GLU A 164 -15.16 1.97 0.18
N GLY A 165 -14.93 2.44 1.42
CA GLY A 165 -13.71 2.13 2.18
C GLY A 165 -13.96 1.23 3.39
N ARG A 166 -15.20 0.78 3.60
CA ARG A 166 -15.57 -0.10 4.71
C ARG A 166 -15.04 -1.50 4.48
N TYR A 167 -14.05 -1.92 5.24
CA TYR A 167 -13.57 -3.30 5.22
C TYR A 167 -14.60 -4.25 5.83
N TYR A 168 -14.89 -5.32 5.10
CA TYR A 168 -15.83 -6.37 5.50
C TYR A 168 -15.24 -7.76 5.22
N ALA A 169 -15.41 -8.69 6.15
CA ALA A 169 -15.09 -10.09 5.98
C ALA A 169 -16.01 -10.93 6.87
N ASP A 170 -16.17 -12.21 6.56
CA ASP A 170 -16.88 -13.13 7.44
C ASP A 170 -16.08 -13.45 8.72
N GLU A 171 -16.72 -14.06 9.70
CA GLU A 171 -16.11 -14.37 11.00
C GLU A 171 -14.89 -15.27 10.89
N ALA A 172 -14.91 -16.24 9.97
CA ALA A 172 -13.79 -17.16 9.76
C ALA A 172 -12.56 -16.43 9.22
N THR A 173 -12.78 -15.53 8.24
CA THR A 173 -11.75 -14.67 7.66
C THR A 173 -11.20 -13.69 8.70
N LEU A 174 -12.08 -13.02 9.47
CA LEU A 174 -11.65 -12.13 10.55
C LEU A 174 -10.82 -12.86 11.61
N LYS A 175 -11.24 -14.07 11.98
CA LYS A 175 -10.47 -14.90 12.90
C LYS A 175 -9.09 -15.22 12.32
N ALA A 176 -9.02 -15.67 11.07
CA ALA A 176 -7.74 -15.98 10.41
C ALA A 176 -6.81 -14.78 10.32
N LEU A 177 -7.33 -13.58 10.01
CA LEU A 177 -6.55 -12.34 9.99
C LEU A 177 -5.93 -11.99 11.34
N ASN A 178 -6.71 -12.19 12.43
CA ASN A 178 -6.21 -11.95 13.79
C ASN A 178 -5.19 -13.01 14.21
N ASP A 179 -5.51 -14.30 14.01
CA ASP A 179 -4.65 -15.42 14.44
C ASP A 179 -3.29 -15.41 13.73
N ASN A 180 -3.24 -14.93 12.48
CA ASN A 180 -2.04 -14.90 11.65
C ASN A 180 -1.37 -13.51 11.60
N ASP A 181 -1.77 -12.56 12.44
CA ASP A 181 -1.17 -11.21 12.48
C ASP A 181 -1.16 -10.50 11.11
N GLN A 182 -2.27 -10.61 10.36
CA GLN A 182 -2.40 -10.08 9.00
C GLN A 182 -3.05 -8.68 8.95
N ILE A 183 -3.52 -8.14 10.07
CA ILE A 183 -4.04 -6.77 10.17
C ILE A 183 -2.86 -5.85 10.43
N LEU A 184 -2.53 -4.99 9.45
CA LEU A 184 -1.38 -4.10 9.54
C LEU A 184 -1.73 -2.77 10.21
N PHE A 185 -2.92 -2.23 9.90
CA PHE A 185 -3.36 -0.93 10.39
C PHE A 185 -4.80 -0.99 10.85
N LYS A 186 -5.07 -0.28 11.95
CA LYS A 186 -6.43 0.00 12.41
C LYS A 186 -6.64 1.50 12.58
N TYR A 187 -7.87 1.98 12.30
CA TYR A 187 -8.27 3.33 12.63
C TYR A 187 -8.25 3.53 14.15
N CYS A 188 -7.70 4.65 14.60
CA CYS A 188 -7.58 5.03 16.00
C CYS A 188 -7.82 6.53 16.19
N ASP A 189 -7.84 6.98 17.44
CA ASP A 189 -7.79 8.40 17.77
C ASP A 189 -6.35 8.96 17.74
N ALA A 190 -6.17 10.25 17.97
CA ALA A 190 -4.86 10.90 17.98
C ALA A 190 -3.92 10.38 19.08
N ALA A 191 -4.46 9.75 20.13
CA ALA A 191 -3.68 9.13 21.21
C ALA A 191 -3.35 7.65 20.92
N GLY A 192 -3.77 7.11 19.75
CA GLY A 192 -3.55 5.72 19.35
C GLY A 192 -4.55 4.72 19.95
N ASN A 193 -5.67 5.18 20.54
CA ASN A 193 -6.69 4.29 21.07
C ASN A 193 -7.65 3.88 19.94
N ILE A 194 -7.91 2.58 19.84
CA ILE A 194 -8.86 2.02 18.86
C ILE A 194 -10.25 2.06 19.49
N THR A 195 -11.09 3.02 19.06
CA THR A 195 -12.44 3.21 19.57
C THR A 195 -13.47 3.16 18.44
N PRO A 196 -14.75 2.91 18.72
CA PRO A 196 -15.80 2.99 17.70
C PRO A 196 -15.88 4.36 17.03
N GLU A 197 -15.65 5.44 17.77
CA GLU A 197 -15.72 6.83 17.30
C GLU A 197 -14.59 7.19 16.35
N SER A 198 -13.43 6.52 16.47
CA SER A 198 -12.30 6.71 15.57
C SER A 198 -12.45 5.99 14.22
N ASN A 199 -13.54 5.23 14.03
CA ASN A 199 -13.83 4.49 12.81
C ASN A 199 -14.60 5.37 11.80
N PRO A 200 -13.97 5.83 10.71
CA PRO A 200 -14.57 6.84 9.82
C PRO A 200 -15.64 6.27 8.89
N ASN A 201 -15.68 4.95 8.69
CA ASN A 201 -16.44 4.34 7.61
C ASN A 201 -17.21 3.07 8.00
N GLY A 202 -17.08 2.59 9.24
CA GLY A 202 -17.72 1.38 9.74
C GLY A 202 -16.97 0.08 9.40
N SER A 203 -15.68 0.14 9.09
CA SER A 203 -14.82 -1.04 8.89
C SER A 203 -14.89 -1.97 10.09
N LEU A 204 -15.02 -3.28 9.83
CA LEU A 204 -15.01 -4.27 10.90
C LEU A 204 -13.71 -4.22 11.69
N GLN A 205 -13.78 -4.24 13.02
CA GLN A 205 -12.65 -4.16 13.95
C GLN A 205 -11.73 -2.94 13.70
N ASN A 206 -12.24 -1.84 13.14
CA ASN A 206 -11.47 -0.66 12.72
C ASN A 206 -10.36 -0.95 11.69
N ILE A 207 -10.44 -2.05 10.93
CA ILE A 207 -9.42 -2.44 9.97
C ILE A 207 -9.27 -1.37 8.89
N ALA A 208 -8.05 -0.85 8.73
CA ALA A 208 -7.68 0.14 7.73
C ALA A 208 -6.74 -0.42 6.66
N GLY A 209 -6.03 -1.51 6.96
CA GLY A 209 -5.13 -2.19 6.02
C GLY A 209 -4.75 -3.59 6.48
N VAL A 210 -4.56 -4.48 5.48
CA VAL A 210 -4.27 -5.90 5.71
C VAL A 210 -3.17 -6.42 4.77
N THR A 211 -2.63 -7.59 5.08
CA THR A 211 -1.75 -8.35 4.20
C THR A 211 -2.30 -9.75 3.94
N ASN A 212 -1.85 -10.40 2.87
CA ASN A 212 -2.14 -11.81 2.62
C ASN A 212 -1.31 -12.75 3.52
N SER A 213 -1.59 -14.06 3.48
CA SER A 213 -0.90 -15.05 4.32
C SER A 213 0.60 -15.18 4.04
N THR A 214 1.03 -14.90 2.81
CA THR A 214 2.44 -14.92 2.40
C THR A 214 3.17 -13.59 2.61
N ARG A 215 2.46 -12.55 3.07
CA ARG A 215 2.97 -11.22 3.43
C ARG A 215 3.68 -10.48 2.29
N ASN A 216 3.34 -10.80 1.06
CA ASN A 216 3.85 -10.12 -0.12
C ASN A 216 2.81 -9.27 -0.85
N VAL A 217 1.55 -9.31 -0.42
CA VAL A 217 0.49 -8.43 -0.94
C VAL A 217 -0.09 -7.62 0.21
N PHE A 218 -0.17 -6.30 0.04
CA PHE A 218 -0.61 -5.34 1.05
C PHE A 218 -1.70 -4.45 0.49
N GLY A 219 -2.67 -4.10 1.32
CA GLY A 219 -3.71 -3.15 0.94
C GLY A 219 -4.11 -2.26 2.11
N MET A 220 -4.33 -0.98 1.84
CA MET A 220 -4.83 -0.01 2.82
C MET A 220 -5.72 1.04 2.16
N MET A 221 -6.72 1.52 2.90
CA MET A 221 -7.61 2.59 2.40
C MET A 221 -7.02 3.99 2.51
N PRO A 222 -6.30 4.35 3.57
CA PRO A 222 -5.62 5.64 3.65
C PRO A 222 -4.50 5.80 2.62
N HIS A 223 -4.18 7.06 2.29
CA HIS A 223 -3.25 7.47 1.25
C HIS A 223 -1.90 7.92 1.85
N PRO A 224 -0.93 7.02 2.10
CA PRO A 224 0.36 7.40 2.66
C PRO A 224 1.17 8.29 1.71
N GLU A 225 0.97 8.19 0.38
CA GLU A 225 1.62 9.04 -0.61
C GLU A 225 1.25 10.52 -0.48
N ARG A 226 0.10 10.81 0.14
CA ARG A 226 -0.39 12.16 0.44
C ARG A 226 -0.03 12.64 1.84
N ALA A 227 0.80 11.89 2.55
CA ALA A 227 1.31 12.19 3.87
C ALA A 227 2.81 11.88 3.97
N ALA A 228 3.60 12.13 2.93
CA ALA A 228 4.99 11.69 2.83
C ALA A 228 5.97 12.81 2.48
N SER A 229 5.56 14.09 2.54
CA SER A 229 6.46 15.22 2.28
C SER A 229 6.08 16.47 3.06
N MET A 230 7.06 17.35 3.27
CA MET A 230 6.83 18.67 3.86
C MET A 230 6.03 19.59 2.94
N GLU A 231 5.96 19.34 1.65
CA GLU A 231 5.16 20.11 0.68
C GLU A 231 3.66 19.96 0.96
N VAL A 232 3.23 18.79 1.45
CA VAL A 232 1.86 18.55 1.93
C VAL A 232 1.70 18.73 3.44
N PHE A 233 2.73 19.29 4.11
CA PHE A 233 2.77 19.54 5.55
C PHE A 233 2.49 18.30 6.42
N ASN A 234 2.79 17.11 5.89
CA ASN A 234 2.58 15.86 6.60
C ASN A 234 3.60 14.80 6.13
N THR A 235 4.31 14.19 7.08
CA THR A 235 5.33 13.15 6.81
C THR A 235 5.03 11.83 7.50
N ASP A 236 3.85 11.64 8.08
CA ASP A 236 3.50 10.43 8.83
C ASP A 236 3.45 9.17 7.94
N GLY A 237 3.18 9.34 6.63
CA GLY A 237 3.20 8.27 5.64
C GLY A 237 4.60 7.87 5.16
N LEU A 238 5.62 8.71 5.40
CA LEU A 238 6.98 8.48 4.90
C LEU A 238 7.57 7.16 5.41
N GLY A 239 7.31 6.84 6.69
CA GLY A 239 7.83 5.64 7.33
C GLY A 239 7.45 4.33 6.64
N LEU A 240 6.32 4.29 5.91
CA LEU A 240 5.91 3.10 5.13
C LEU A 240 6.88 2.87 3.96
N PHE A 241 7.21 3.92 3.21
CA PHE A 241 8.14 3.85 2.07
C PHE A 241 9.58 3.60 2.55
N GLU A 242 9.98 4.17 3.66
CA GLU A 242 11.27 3.87 4.30
C GLU A 242 11.37 2.41 4.76
N SER A 243 10.28 1.81 5.26
CA SER A 243 10.21 0.40 5.65
C SER A 243 10.49 -0.51 4.46
N ILE A 244 9.90 -0.22 3.29
CA ILE A 244 10.15 -0.92 2.04
C ILE A 244 11.65 -0.88 1.70
N MET A 245 12.25 0.31 1.74
CA MET A 245 13.67 0.50 1.38
C MET A 245 14.65 -0.15 2.38
N LYS A 246 14.30 -0.21 3.66
CA LYS A 246 15.11 -0.89 4.67
C LYS A 246 15.10 -2.39 4.48
N SER A 247 13.95 -2.97 4.15
CA SER A 247 13.80 -4.41 3.88
C SER A 247 14.55 -4.85 2.63
N ALA A 248 14.54 -4.02 1.58
CA ALA A 248 15.26 -4.30 0.33
C ALA A 248 16.80 -4.32 0.49
N LYS A 249 17.33 -3.73 1.57
CA LYS A 249 18.77 -3.69 1.86
C LYS A 249 19.29 -4.92 2.60
N VAL A 250 18.40 -5.79 3.07
CA VAL A 250 18.78 -7.04 3.75
C VAL A 250 18.86 -8.13 2.68
N PRO A 251 20.07 -8.65 2.32
CA PRO A 251 20.17 -9.85 1.46
C PRO A 251 19.48 -11.02 2.16
N ALA A 252 18.66 -11.76 1.41
CA ALA A 252 18.08 -13.02 1.88
C ALA A 252 19.15 -14.07 2.15
#